data_013ba81cb11aba1f41dd78de7221af93
#
_entry.id   013ba81cb11aba1f41dd78de7221af93
#
_cell.length_a   1.000
_cell.length_b   1.000
_cell.length_c   1.000
_cell.angle_alpha   90.00
_cell.angle_beta   90.00
_cell.angle_gamma   90.00
#
_symmetry.space_group_name_H-M   'P 1'
#
loop_
_entity.id
_entity.type
_entity.pdbx_description
1 polymer ?
#
loop_
_entity_poly.entity_id
_entity_poly.type
_entity_poly.pdbx_seq_one_letter_code
_entity_poly.pdbx_strand_id
1 'polypeptide(L)'
;MGNYSTNISDNQWQFIKKSLDLGNRKRKYSLRMIWNAIMYLVKTGCQWRMLPNDFPKWQLVYYYYCKWANAEDFDLLLSKLRDKERLKRCQNMEPSLGIIDSQSVRWGNNRSLNGYDGNKKVKGIKRHVVVDKNGFLLTVMVTVANVYDGKAVELLMKTLFYFLIPVKVILADGGYRGEIIEQIKNKFGYLIKVVMRNDDKKTAFVPVSMRWVVERTFSWFDNDRRLCRNYELLMENAENMVKLSAIKLLLNKI
;
A
#
# COMPACT_ATOMS: atom_id res chain seq x y z
N MET A 1 10.70 1.62 -28.02
CA MET A 1 10.09 1.35 -26.70
C MET A 1 8.75 0.70 -26.93
N GLY A 2 8.52 -0.50 -26.38
CA GLY A 2 7.24 -1.21 -26.54
C GLY A 2 6.08 -0.36 -26.02
N ASN A 3 4.95 -0.44 -26.71
CA ASN A 3 3.73 0.26 -26.28
C ASN A 3 2.94 -0.64 -25.32
N TYR A 4 3.27 -0.57 -24.03
CA TYR A 4 2.58 -1.34 -22.99
C TYR A 4 1.44 -0.51 -22.37
N SER A 5 0.32 -1.15 -22.09
CA SER A 5 -0.82 -0.51 -21.39
C SER A 5 -0.46 0.01 -19.97
N THR A 6 0.70 -0.41 -19.46
CA THR A 6 1.24 0.01 -18.18
C THR A 6 2.14 1.25 -18.27
N ASN A 7 2.42 1.75 -19.49
CA ASN A 7 3.24 2.94 -19.64
C ASN A 7 2.53 4.16 -19.07
N ILE A 8 3.27 4.94 -18.29
CA ILE A 8 2.78 6.19 -17.72
C ILE A 8 2.62 7.26 -18.81
N SER A 9 1.54 8.03 -18.72
CA SER A 9 1.27 9.16 -19.64
C SER A 9 2.25 10.32 -19.41
N ASP A 10 2.24 11.32 -20.30
CA ASP A 10 3.08 12.50 -20.12
C ASP A 10 2.71 13.28 -18.88
N ASN A 11 1.41 13.45 -18.59
CA ASN A 11 0.92 14.12 -17.39
C ASN A 11 1.36 13.39 -16.11
N GLN A 12 1.23 12.07 -16.08
CA GLN A 12 1.67 11.24 -14.96
C GLN A 12 3.18 11.35 -14.75
N TRP A 13 3.96 11.33 -15.85
CA TRP A 13 5.41 11.49 -15.77
C TRP A 13 5.82 12.87 -15.25
N GLN A 14 5.20 13.95 -15.73
CA GLN A 14 5.48 15.30 -15.25
C GLN A 14 5.17 15.43 -13.76
N PHE A 15 4.09 14.82 -13.30
CA PHE A 15 3.75 14.80 -11.88
C PHE A 15 4.83 14.08 -11.05
N ILE A 16 5.24 12.87 -11.46
CA ILE A 16 6.29 12.10 -10.78
C ILE A 16 7.60 12.90 -10.73
N LYS A 17 8.01 13.43 -11.89
CA LYS A 17 9.27 14.20 -12.02
C LYS A 17 9.29 15.39 -11.08
N LYS A 18 8.20 16.18 -11.01
CA LYS A 18 8.06 17.32 -10.12
C LYS A 18 8.01 16.89 -8.65
N SER A 19 7.28 15.83 -8.36
CA SER A 19 7.08 15.36 -6.99
C SER A 19 8.36 14.85 -6.33
N LEU A 20 9.22 14.18 -7.10
CA LEU A 20 10.47 13.59 -6.62
C LEU A 20 11.71 14.43 -6.97
N ASP A 21 11.52 15.64 -7.48
CA ASP A 21 12.60 16.53 -7.93
C ASP A 21 13.65 15.82 -8.79
N LEU A 22 13.17 15.05 -9.77
CA LEU A 22 14.05 14.28 -10.64
C LEU A 22 14.73 15.18 -11.66
N GLY A 23 15.97 15.55 -11.38
CA GLY A 23 16.78 16.45 -12.22
C GLY A 23 16.97 15.96 -13.66
N ASN A 24 17.34 16.89 -14.54
CA ASN A 24 17.52 16.69 -16.00
C ASN A 24 18.88 16.11 -16.41
N ARG A 25 19.59 15.42 -15.51
CA ARG A 25 20.90 14.82 -15.85
C ARG A 25 20.77 13.90 -17.07
N LYS A 26 21.66 14.04 -18.05
CA LYS A 26 21.75 13.16 -19.21
C LYS A 26 22.08 11.74 -18.75
N ARG A 27 21.24 10.76 -19.14
CA ARG A 27 21.37 9.33 -18.82
C ARG A 27 21.22 8.51 -20.09
N LYS A 28 21.83 7.32 -20.11
CA LYS A 28 21.65 6.35 -21.21
C LYS A 28 20.16 5.96 -21.37
N TYR A 29 19.48 5.76 -20.26
CA TYR A 29 18.04 5.46 -20.23
C TYR A 29 17.31 6.52 -19.42
N SER A 30 16.14 6.97 -19.88
CA SER A 30 15.35 7.94 -19.16
C SER A 30 14.77 7.31 -17.88
N LEU A 31 14.59 8.12 -16.83
CA LEU A 31 13.96 7.64 -15.59
C LEU A 31 12.49 7.23 -15.84
N ARG A 32 11.83 7.80 -16.84
CA ARG A 32 10.50 7.39 -17.26
C ARG A 32 10.47 5.93 -17.74
N MET A 33 11.50 5.48 -18.48
CA MET A 33 11.61 4.07 -18.87
C MET A 33 11.75 3.15 -17.66
N ILE A 34 12.51 3.58 -16.66
CA ILE A 34 12.65 2.84 -15.39
C ILE A 34 11.28 2.71 -14.68
N TRP A 35 10.54 3.82 -14.57
CA TRP A 35 9.19 3.82 -13.99
C TRP A 35 8.23 2.89 -14.76
N ASN A 36 8.25 2.96 -16.10
CA ASN A 36 7.42 2.07 -16.93
C ASN A 36 7.74 0.59 -16.69
N ALA A 37 9.03 0.25 -16.56
CA ALA A 37 9.45 -1.11 -16.25
C ALA A 37 8.95 -1.58 -14.87
N ILE A 38 9.00 -0.70 -13.86
CA ILE A 38 8.46 -0.98 -12.52
C ILE A 38 6.93 -1.15 -12.56
N MET A 39 6.20 -0.26 -13.26
CA MET A 39 4.74 -0.37 -13.40
C MET A 39 4.34 -1.65 -14.17
N TYR A 40 5.12 -2.02 -15.18
CA TYR A 40 4.95 -3.29 -15.89
C TYR A 40 5.12 -4.49 -14.94
N LEU A 41 6.17 -4.51 -14.13
CA LEU A 41 6.45 -5.56 -13.17
C LEU A 41 5.32 -5.69 -12.13
N VAL A 42 4.84 -4.58 -11.57
CA VAL A 42 3.73 -4.58 -10.60
C VAL A 42 2.47 -5.18 -11.24
N LYS A 43 2.12 -4.76 -12.45
CA LYS A 43 0.90 -5.20 -13.14
C LYS A 43 0.96 -6.66 -13.55
N THR A 44 2.06 -7.09 -14.16
CA THR A 44 2.20 -8.43 -14.76
C THR A 44 2.64 -9.50 -13.76
N GLY A 45 3.31 -9.08 -12.66
CA GLY A 45 3.88 -9.99 -11.67
C GLY A 45 5.11 -10.75 -12.19
N CYS A 46 5.72 -10.35 -13.31
CA CYS A 46 6.89 -11.00 -13.84
C CYS A 46 8.08 -10.94 -12.85
N GLN A 47 9.01 -11.86 -12.98
CA GLN A 47 10.27 -11.79 -12.23
C GLN A 47 11.14 -10.63 -12.76
N TRP A 48 11.97 -10.01 -11.91
CA TRP A 48 12.89 -8.96 -12.31
C TRP A 48 13.71 -9.34 -13.54
N ARG A 49 14.23 -10.57 -13.57
CA ARG A 49 15.05 -11.11 -14.68
C ARG A 49 14.26 -11.39 -15.96
N MET A 50 12.93 -11.40 -15.88
CA MET A 50 12.01 -11.64 -16.99
C MET A 50 11.37 -10.36 -17.54
N LEU A 51 11.91 -9.19 -17.16
CA LEU A 51 11.52 -7.94 -17.80
C LEU A 51 11.80 -8.01 -19.31
N PRO A 52 10.87 -7.57 -20.18
CA PRO A 52 11.07 -7.51 -21.61
C PRO A 52 12.35 -6.76 -22.01
N ASN A 53 12.98 -7.20 -23.11
CA ASN A 53 14.28 -6.67 -23.56
C ASN A 53 14.23 -5.23 -24.05
N ASP A 54 13.06 -4.68 -24.36
CA ASP A 54 12.87 -3.28 -24.73
C ASP A 54 12.83 -2.31 -23.52
N PHE A 55 12.80 -2.85 -22.28
CA PHE A 55 13.14 -2.10 -21.09
C PHE A 55 14.66 -2.08 -20.83
N PRO A 56 15.15 -1.18 -19.97
CA PRO A 56 16.52 -1.25 -19.48
C PRO A 56 16.80 -2.60 -18.79
N LYS A 57 18.06 -3.03 -18.79
CA LYS A 57 18.46 -4.26 -18.08
C LYS A 57 17.89 -4.29 -16.66
N TRP A 58 17.34 -5.42 -16.24
CA TRP A 58 16.65 -5.57 -14.95
C TRP A 58 17.48 -5.09 -13.75
N GLN A 59 18.81 -5.24 -13.78
CA GLN A 59 19.70 -4.78 -12.71
C GLN A 59 19.63 -3.26 -12.54
N LEU A 60 19.54 -2.51 -13.65
CA LEU A 60 19.42 -1.06 -13.60
C LEU A 60 18.05 -0.64 -13.08
N VAL A 61 16.98 -1.34 -13.49
CA VAL A 61 15.61 -1.08 -12.99
C VAL A 61 15.55 -1.37 -11.49
N TYR A 62 16.11 -2.49 -11.05
CA TYR A 62 16.16 -2.88 -9.63
C TYR A 62 16.99 -1.89 -8.79
N TYR A 63 18.13 -1.41 -9.32
CA TYR A 63 18.93 -0.39 -8.65
C TYR A 63 18.12 0.88 -8.35
N TYR A 64 17.37 1.39 -9.33
CA TYR A 64 16.53 2.57 -9.12
C TYR A 64 15.34 2.29 -8.21
N TYR A 65 14.74 1.11 -8.30
CA TYR A 65 13.71 0.68 -7.35
C TYR A 65 14.24 0.75 -5.90
N CYS A 66 15.39 0.13 -5.63
CA CYS A 66 15.99 0.17 -4.29
C CYS A 66 16.36 1.60 -3.89
N LYS A 67 16.90 2.40 -4.81
CA LYS A 67 17.24 3.79 -4.54
C LYS A 67 16.04 4.60 -4.09
N TRP A 68 14.92 4.52 -4.80
CA TRP A 68 13.70 5.24 -4.46
C TRP A 68 13.01 4.67 -3.21
N ALA A 69 13.07 3.38 -3.00
CA ALA A 69 12.58 2.75 -1.78
C ALA A 69 13.34 3.24 -0.53
N ASN A 70 14.68 3.22 -0.58
CA ASN A 70 15.53 3.64 0.54
C ASN A 70 15.46 5.16 0.83
N ALA A 71 15.13 5.96 -0.18
CA ALA A 71 14.91 7.41 -0.02
C ALA A 71 13.49 7.77 0.39
N GLU A 72 12.61 6.77 0.65
CA GLU A 72 11.18 6.95 0.95
C GLU A 72 10.41 7.72 -0.16
N ASP A 73 10.95 7.73 -1.38
CA ASP A 73 10.34 8.41 -2.53
C ASP A 73 8.95 7.87 -2.87
N PHE A 74 8.68 6.58 -2.59
CA PHE A 74 7.35 5.99 -2.80
C PHE A 74 6.33 6.54 -1.80
N ASP A 75 6.73 6.76 -0.55
CA ASP A 75 5.86 7.36 0.49
C ASP A 75 5.58 8.83 0.17
N LEU A 76 6.61 9.58 -0.22
CA LEU A 76 6.48 10.97 -0.65
C LEU A 76 5.54 11.11 -1.86
N LEU A 77 5.74 10.28 -2.90
CA LEU A 77 4.90 10.32 -4.10
C LEU A 77 3.47 9.93 -3.81
N LEU A 78 3.26 8.89 -2.98
CA LEU A 78 1.95 8.43 -2.55
C LEU A 78 1.20 9.53 -1.81
N SER A 79 1.87 10.23 -0.89
CA SER A 79 1.29 11.36 -0.16
C SER A 79 0.85 12.47 -1.11
N LYS A 80 1.73 12.94 -1.99
CA LYS A 80 1.42 14.01 -2.96
C LYS A 80 0.28 13.64 -3.93
N LEU A 81 0.20 12.38 -4.36
CA LEU A 81 -0.88 11.89 -5.21
C LEU A 81 -2.21 11.86 -4.46
N ARG A 82 -2.20 11.40 -3.22
CA ARG A 82 -3.36 11.36 -2.34
C ARG A 82 -3.89 12.78 -2.10
N ASP A 83 -3.01 13.71 -1.77
CA ASP A 83 -3.37 15.10 -1.50
C ASP A 83 -4.02 15.75 -2.72
N LYS A 84 -3.42 15.56 -3.90
CA LYS A 84 -4.00 16.04 -5.17
C LYS A 84 -5.38 15.47 -5.42
N GLU A 85 -5.58 14.17 -5.25
CA GLU A 85 -6.86 13.51 -5.51
C GLU A 85 -7.92 13.90 -4.45
N ARG A 86 -7.52 14.13 -3.21
CA ARG A 86 -8.42 14.63 -2.15
C ARG A 86 -8.88 16.05 -2.43
N LEU A 87 -7.97 16.95 -2.83
CA LEU A 87 -8.32 18.32 -3.24
C LEU A 87 -9.28 18.33 -4.44
N LYS A 88 -9.05 17.49 -5.45
CA LYS A 88 -9.96 17.31 -6.59
C LYS A 88 -11.38 16.89 -6.18
N ARG A 89 -11.51 16.23 -5.01
CA ARG A 89 -12.79 15.84 -4.40
C ARG A 89 -13.34 16.86 -3.40
N CYS A 90 -12.83 18.07 -3.39
CA CYS A 90 -13.21 19.12 -2.43
C CYS A 90 -13.03 18.66 -0.96
N GLN A 91 -11.96 17.92 -0.67
CA GLN A 91 -11.61 17.45 0.67
C GLN A 91 -10.30 18.08 1.14
N ASN A 92 -10.13 18.17 2.46
CA ASN A 92 -8.84 18.57 3.02
C ASN A 92 -7.73 17.60 2.56
N MET A 93 -6.54 18.09 2.27
CA MET A 93 -5.38 17.27 1.90
C MET A 93 -5.11 16.23 2.99
N GLU A 94 -5.14 16.66 4.23
CA GLU A 94 -4.89 15.82 5.39
C GLU A 94 -6.12 14.97 5.76
N PRO A 95 -6.00 13.64 5.83
CA PRO A 95 -7.08 12.77 6.25
C PRO A 95 -7.25 12.80 7.77
N SER A 96 -8.44 13.11 8.28
CA SER A 96 -8.77 13.02 9.70
C SER A 96 -9.28 11.65 10.16
N LEU A 97 -9.66 10.79 9.20
CA LEU A 97 -10.19 9.46 9.43
C LEU A 97 -9.35 8.41 8.71
N GLY A 98 -8.95 7.39 9.44
CA GLY A 98 -8.34 6.16 8.93
C GLY A 98 -9.25 4.95 9.12
N ILE A 99 -9.09 3.95 8.28
CA ILE A 99 -9.74 2.64 8.40
C ILE A 99 -8.63 1.60 8.35
N ILE A 100 -8.52 0.77 9.39
CA ILE A 100 -7.52 -0.28 9.49
C ILE A 100 -8.13 -1.64 9.20
N ASP A 101 -7.42 -2.47 8.45
CA ASP A 101 -7.73 -3.89 8.28
C ASP A 101 -6.48 -4.66 7.84
N SER A 102 -6.56 -5.99 7.83
CA SER A 102 -5.48 -6.88 7.38
C SER A 102 -5.94 -7.87 6.32
N GLN A 103 -5.07 -8.13 5.35
CA GLN A 103 -5.26 -9.14 4.30
C GLN A 103 -4.17 -10.21 4.42
N SER A 104 -4.58 -11.47 4.58
CA SER A 104 -3.65 -12.61 4.51
C SER A 104 -3.43 -13.01 3.08
N VAL A 105 -2.17 -13.10 2.65
CA VAL A 105 -1.76 -13.35 1.28
C VAL A 105 -0.86 -14.58 1.23
N ARG A 106 -1.17 -15.49 0.31
CA ARG A 106 -0.36 -16.70 0.11
C ARG A 106 1.06 -16.34 -0.34
N TRP A 107 2.03 -17.08 0.19
CA TRP A 107 3.41 -16.96 -0.27
C TRP A 107 3.60 -17.67 -1.63
N GLY A 108 4.51 -17.13 -2.43
CA GLY A 108 4.86 -17.66 -3.74
C GLY A 108 6.35 -18.01 -3.88
N ASN A 109 7.14 -17.84 -2.80
CA ASN A 109 8.58 -18.05 -2.80
C ASN A 109 8.99 -18.82 -1.55
N ASN A 110 9.60 -20.00 -1.73
CA ASN A 110 10.00 -20.90 -0.65
C ASN A 110 11.10 -20.34 0.27
N ARG A 111 11.76 -19.26 -0.11
CA ARG A 111 12.85 -18.63 0.66
C ARG A 111 12.38 -17.45 1.50
N SER A 112 11.17 -16.93 1.28
CA SER A 112 10.64 -15.80 2.05
C SER A 112 10.14 -16.25 3.42
N LEU A 113 10.23 -15.34 4.40
CA LEU A 113 9.57 -15.53 5.69
C LEU A 113 8.07 -15.70 5.49
N ASN A 114 7.49 -16.67 6.18
CA ASN A 114 6.05 -16.93 6.13
C ASN A 114 5.56 -17.49 7.46
N GLY A 115 4.25 -17.36 7.70
CA GLY A 115 3.55 -17.91 8.86
C GLY A 115 2.21 -18.51 8.42
N TYR A 116 1.44 -19.04 9.36
CA TYR A 116 0.11 -19.59 9.11
C TYR A 116 -0.95 -18.79 9.86
N ASP A 117 -1.88 -18.20 9.12
CA ASP A 117 -3.07 -17.56 9.68
C ASP A 117 -4.15 -18.65 9.93
N GLY A 118 -4.33 -19.02 11.20
CA GLY A 118 -5.29 -20.04 11.59
C GLY A 118 -6.76 -19.66 11.32
N ASN A 119 -7.08 -18.37 11.36
CA ASN A 119 -8.45 -17.88 11.12
C ASN A 119 -8.81 -17.91 9.64
N LYS A 120 -7.92 -17.42 8.79
CA LYS A 120 -8.13 -17.33 7.33
C LYS A 120 -7.62 -18.58 6.59
N LYS A 121 -6.97 -19.52 7.31
CA LYS A 121 -6.37 -20.75 6.76
C LYS A 121 -5.41 -20.47 5.60
N VAL A 122 -4.59 -19.43 5.73
CA VAL A 122 -3.61 -18.99 4.73
C VAL A 122 -2.20 -19.12 5.27
N LYS A 123 -1.33 -19.81 4.52
CA LYS A 123 0.12 -19.82 4.76
C LYS A 123 0.77 -18.74 3.92
N GLY A 124 1.46 -17.79 4.57
CA GLY A 124 2.09 -16.67 3.87
C GLY A 124 2.40 -15.48 4.76
N ILE A 125 2.03 -14.31 4.27
CA ILE A 125 2.19 -13.03 4.94
C ILE A 125 0.84 -12.40 5.24
N LYS A 126 0.86 -11.39 6.10
CA LYS A 126 -0.30 -10.53 6.38
C LYS A 126 0.06 -9.07 6.07
N ARG A 127 -0.76 -8.42 5.25
CA ARG A 127 -0.67 -7.00 4.94
C ARG A 127 -1.61 -6.26 5.85
N HIS A 128 -1.08 -5.42 6.72
CA HIS A 128 -1.85 -4.50 7.55
C HIS A 128 -1.84 -3.15 6.88
N VAL A 129 -3.00 -2.56 6.63
CA VAL A 129 -3.12 -1.28 5.95
C VAL A 129 -3.97 -0.32 6.76
N VAL A 130 -3.64 0.97 6.65
CA VAL A 130 -4.56 2.04 7.00
C VAL A 130 -4.87 2.81 5.72
N VAL A 131 -6.15 3.02 5.47
CA VAL A 131 -6.64 3.79 4.31
C VAL A 131 -7.50 4.95 4.78
N ASP A 132 -7.65 6.00 3.97
CA ASP A 132 -8.60 7.07 4.23
C ASP A 132 -10.04 6.68 3.84
N LYS A 133 -11.00 7.58 4.03
CA LYS A 133 -12.41 7.36 3.66
C LYS A 133 -12.64 7.07 2.17
N ASN A 134 -11.69 7.38 1.29
CA ASN A 134 -11.75 7.08 -0.14
C ASN A 134 -11.13 5.72 -0.48
N GLY A 135 -10.48 5.05 0.47
CA GLY A 135 -9.71 3.85 0.25
C GLY A 135 -8.27 4.12 -0.22
N PHE A 136 -7.78 5.36 -0.11
CA PHE A 136 -6.41 5.68 -0.47
C PHE A 136 -5.47 5.29 0.66
N LEU A 137 -4.41 4.58 0.31
CA LEU A 137 -3.43 4.07 1.26
C LEU A 137 -2.77 5.21 2.04
N LEU A 138 -2.80 5.12 3.37
CA LEU A 138 -2.06 6.00 4.28
C LEU A 138 -0.74 5.38 4.69
N THR A 139 -0.80 4.12 5.11
CA THR A 139 0.39 3.33 5.45
C THR A 139 0.11 1.84 5.25
N VAL A 140 1.18 1.08 5.13
CA VAL A 140 1.17 -0.39 5.05
C VAL A 140 2.32 -0.95 5.87
N MET A 141 2.06 -2.10 6.47
CA MET A 141 3.07 -2.93 7.11
C MET A 141 2.81 -4.39 6.75
N VAL A 142 3.88 -5.13 6.51
CA VAL A 142 3.80 -6.55 6.20
C VAL A 142 4.45 -7.37 7.30
N THR A 143 3.74 -8.41 7.75
CA THR A 143 4.23 -9.38 8.74
C THR A 143 4.06 -10.80 8.24
N VAL A 144 4.66 -11.77 8.92
CA VAL A 144 4.29 -13.18 8.72
C VAL A 144 2.84 -13.41 9.16
N ALA A 145 2.13 -14.33 8.50
CA ALA A 145 0.68 -14.45 8.65
C ALA A 145 0.20 -14.87 10.05
N ASN A 146 1.06 -15.44 10.88
CA ASN A 146 0.76 -15.84 12.26
C ASN A 146 0.84 -14.69 13.28
N VAL A 147 1.26 -13.49 12.87
CA VAL A 147 1.26 -12.33 13.76
C VAL A 147 -0.19 -11.89 14.02
N TYR A 148 -0.52 -11.76 15.29
CA TYR A 148 -1.84 -11.27 15.72
C TYR A 148 -2.02 -9.79 15.36
N ASP A 149 -3.18 -9.42 14.85
CA ASP A 149 -3.47 -8.08 14.34
C ASP A 149 -3.24 -6.98 15.39
N GLY A 150 -3.61 -7.23 16.65
CA GLY A 150 -3.37 -6.30 17.76
C GLY A 150 -1.89 -5.98 17.98
N LYS A 151 -0.98 -6.96 17.80
CA LYS A 151 0.47 -6.73 17.92
C LYS A 151 1.03 -5.90 16.75
N ALA A 152 0.47 -6.08 15.57
CA ALA A 152 0.85 -5.33 14.37
C ALA A 152 0.40 -3.86 14.42
N VAL A 153 -0.70 -3.57 15.12
CA VAL A 153 -1.28 -2.21 15.20
C VAL A 153 -0.30 -1.20 15.75
N GLU A 154 0.41 -1.49 16.82
CA GLU A 154 1.35 -0.53 17.42
C GLU A 154 2.43 -0.10 16.42
N LEU A 155 3.01 -1.06 15.69
CA LEU A 155 4.02 -0.77 14.67
C LEU A 155 3.43 0.04 13.51
N LEU A 156 2.20 -0.29 13.10
CA LEU A 156 1.51 0.43 12.04
C LEU A 156 1.19 1.88 12.44
N MET A 157 0.78 2.09 13.70
CA MET A 157 0.55 3.43 14.26
C MET A 157 1.86 4.22 14.38
N LYS A 158 2.95 3.56 14.74
CA LYS A 158 4.28 4.18 14.75
C LYS A 158 4.68 4.69 13.36
N THR A 159 4.39 3.92 12.30
CA THR A 159 4.64 4.34 10.93
C THR A 159 3.78 5.54 10.53
N LEU A 160 2.48 5.55 10.87
CA LEU A 160 1.61 6.71 10.66
C LEU A 160 2.15 7.97 11.35
N PHE A 161 2.59 7.81 12.59
CA PHE A 161 3.16 8.90 13.39
C PHE A 161 4.47 9.41 12.80
N TYR A 162 5.34 8.51 12.35
CA TYR A 162 6.61 8.85 11.69
C TYR A 162 6.40 9.72 10.45
N PHE A 163 5.43 9.39 9.61
CA PHE A 163 5.08 10.19 8.42
C PHE A 163 4.17 11.39 8.73
N LEU A 164 3.98 11.74 10.00
CA LEU A 164 3.18 12.89 10.45
C LEU A 164 1.78 12.93 9.80
N ILE A 165 1.16 11.76 9.59
CA ILE A 165 -0.19 11.69 9.01
C ILE A 165 -1.22 12.05 10.09
N PRO A 166 -1.95 13.19 9.96
CA PRO A 166 -2.77 13.76 11.03
C PRO A 166 -4.15 13.12 11.14
N VAL A 167 -4.18 11.78 11.20
CA VAL A 167 -5.42 11.04 11.46
C VAL A 167 -5.82 11.24 12.91
N LYS A 168 -7.10 11.55 13.17
CA LYS A 168 -7.63 11.70 14.52
C LYS A 168 -8.34 10.43 14.99
N VAL A 169 -9.10 9.81 14.10
CA VAL A 169 -9.91 8.62 14.39
C VAL A 169 -9.54 7.50 13.43
N ILE A 170 -9.39 6.30 13.95
CA ILE A 170 -9.14 5.08 13.18
C ILE A 170 -10.26 4.09 13.46
N LEU A 171 -10.99 3.72 12.42
CA LEU A 171 -11.99 2.66 12.51
C LEU A 171 -11.31 1.31 12.37
N ALA A 172 -11.63 0.38 13.26
CA ALA A 172 -11.09 -0.97 13.29
C ALA A 172 -12.21 -2.00 13.47
N ASP A 173 -11.97 -3.24 13.07
CA ASP A 173 -12.91 -4.33 13.34
C ASP A 173 -12.76 -4.88 14.77
N GLY A 174 -13.62 -5.86 15.11
CA GLY A 174 -13.63 -6.49 16.43
C GLY A 174 -12.35 -7.27 16.80
N GLY A 175 -11.43 -7.49 15.88
CA GLY A 175 -10.11 -8.10 16.13
C GLY A 175 -9.14 -7.15 16.86
N TYR A 176 -9.41 -5.86 16.87
CA TYR A 176 -8.60 -4.81 17.48
C TYR A 176 -9.21 -4.36 18.81
N ARG A 177 -8.98 -5.13 19.89
CA ARG A 177 -9.59 -4.88 21.22
C ARG A 177 -8.54 -4.94 22.32
N GLY A 178 -8.91 -4.41 23.50
CA GLY A 178 -8.13 -4.51 24.73
C GLY A 178 -7.29 -3.26 25.02
N GLU A 179 -6.35 -3.40 25.91
CA GLU A 179 -5.48 -2.32 26.42
C GLU A 179 -4.68 -1.60 25.34
N ILE A 180 -4.45 -2.25 24.19
CA ILE A 180 -3.71 -1.67 23.07
C ILE A 180 -4.34 -0.36 22.55
N ILE A 181 -5.66 -0.21 22.65
CA ILE A 181 -6.38 1.00 22.21
C ILE A 181 -5.96 2.20 23.05
N GLU A 182 -5.91 2.02 24.37
CA GLU A 182 -5.50 3.07 25.30
C GLU A 182 -4.01 3.38 25.18
N GLN A 183 -3.19 2.35 25.00
CA GLN A 183 -1.75 2.53 24.78
C GLN A 183 -1.47 3.36 23.53
N ILE A 184 -2.18 3.08 22.40
CA ILE A 184 -2.05 3.83 21.16
C ILE A 184 -2.53 5.27 21.33
N LYS A 185 -3.65 5.49 22.02
CA LYS A 185 -4.16 6.83 22.31
C LYS A 185 -3.15 7.65 23.11
N ASN A 186 -2.58 7.06 24.16
CA ASN A 186 -1.63 7.73 25.05
C ASN A 186 -0.28 8.00 24.35
N LYS A 187 0.17 7.07 23.49
CA LYS A 187 1.49 7.14 22.86
C LYS A 187 1.50 7.98 21.59
N PHE A 188 0.45 7.92 20.78
CA PHE A 188 0.40 8.52 19.44
C PHE A 188 -0.75 9.53 19.25
N GLY A 189 -1.67 9.65 20.20
CA GLY A 189 -2.84 10.53 20.09
C GLY A 189 -3.96 10.03 19.17
N TYR A 190 -3.87 8.82 18.61
CA TYR A 190 -4.89 8.26 17.73
C TYR A 190 -6.04 7.62 18.51
N LEU A 191 -7.27 7.97 18.17
CA LEU A 191 -8.48 7.37 18.73
C LEU A 191 -8.94 6.18 17.88
N ILE A 192 -8.71 4.96 18.36
CA ILE A 192 -9.23 3.76 17.71
C ILE A 192 -10.68 3.53 18.12
N LYS A 193 -11.60 3.48 17.15
CA LYS A 193 -13.01 3.11 17.34
C LYS A 193 -13.27 1.74 16.73
N VAL A 194 -13.60 0.77 17.58
CA VAL A 194 -13.97 -0.57 17.13
C VAL A 194 -15.42 -0.56 16.67
N VAL A 195 -15.63 -0.95 15.41
CA VAL A 195 -16.97 -1.08 14.79
C VAL A 195 -17.38 -2.54 14.82
N MET A 196 -18.40 -2.84 15.61
CA MET A 196 -18.97 -4.19 15.75
C MET A 196 -20.06 -4.43 14.72
N ARG A 197 -20.22 -5.69 14.29
CA ARG A 197 -21.48 -6.12 13.64
C ARG A 197 -22.57 -6.12 14.69
N ASN A 198 -23.68 -5.45 14.40
CA ASN A 198 -24.90 -5.65 15.22
C ASN A 198 -25.47 -7.04 14.90
N ASP A 199 -25.16 -8.02 15.74
CA ASP A 199 -25.67 -9.40 15.61
C ASP A 199 -27.18 -9.49 15.91
N ASP A 200 -27.79 -8.46 16.49
CA ASP A 200 -29.20 -8.44 16.91
C ASP A 200 -30.21 -8.31 15.75
N LYS A 201 -29.75 -8.04 14.53
CA LYS A 201 -30.62 -7.97 13.34
C LYS A 201 -30.22 -9.00 12.29
N LYS A 202 -30.53 -10.27 12.57
CA LYS A 202 -30.26 -11.40 11.64
C LYS A 202 -31.05 -11.36 10.31
N THR A 203 -31.94 -10.40 10.10
CA THR A 203 -32.85 -10.34 8.95
C THR A 203 -32.54 -9.25 7.92
N ALA A 204 -31.60 -8.32 8.18
CA ALA A 204 -31.23 -7.29 7.22
C ALA A 204 -29.70 -7.15 7.11
N PHE A 205 -29.19 -7.11 5.88
CA PHE A 205 -27.80 -6.75 5.61
C PHE A 205 -27.61 -5.27 5.94
N VAL A 206 -27.01 -4.98 7.09
CA VAL A 206 -26.57 -3.62 7.45
C VAL A 206 -25.07 -3.55 7.22
N PRO A 207 -24.58 -2.77 6.24
CA PRO A 207 -23.15 -2.58 6.04
C PRO A 207 -22.51 -2.03 7.32
N VAL A 208 -21.48 -2.69 7.82
CA VAL A 208 -20.64 -2.15 8.89
C VAL A 208 -20.03 -0.84 8.38
N SER A 209 -20.31 0.26 9.08
CA SER A 209 -19.98 1.61 8.66
C SER A 209 -18.53 1.69 8.14
N MET A 210 -18.38 1.99 6.85
CA MET A 210 -17.12 2.23 6.14
C MET A 210 -16.10 1.06 6.04
N ARG A 211 -16.36 -0.12 6.59
CA ARG A 211 -15.43 -1.26 6.48
C ARG A 211 -15.23 -1.72 5.03
N TRP A 212 -16.29 -1.69 4.23
CA TRP A 212 -16.23 -2.02 2.80
C TRP A 212 -15.19 -1.20 2.01
N VAL A 213 -14.78 -0.03 2.54
CA VAL A 213 -13.80 0.85 1.89
C VAL A 213 -12.43 0.19 1.84
N VAL A 214 -11.96 -0.41 2.94
CA VAL A 214 -10.67 -1.09 2.97
C VAL A 214 -10.73 -2.42 2.22
N GLU A 215 -11.85 -3.14 2.26
CA GLU A 215 -12.07 -4.37 1.48
C GLU A 215 -11.99 -4.07 -0.04
N ARG A 216 -12.58 -2.96 -0.49
CA ARG A 216 -12.44 -2.45 -1.85
C ARG A 216 -10.98 -2.13 -2.20
N THR A 217 -10.21 -1.58 -1.27
CA THR A 217 -8.79 -1.29 -1.50
C THR A 217 -8.00 -2.56 -1.71
N PHE A 218 -8.27 -3.64 -0.96
CA PHE A 218 -7.67 -4.95 -1.22
C PHE A 218 -8.03 -5.48 -2.61
N SER A 219 -9.30 -5.34 -3.02
CA SER A 219 -9.71 -5.72 -4.38
C SER A 219 -8.97 -4.94 -5.47
N TRP A 220 -8.62 -3.66 -5.23
CA TRP A 220 -7.79 -2.91 -6.15
C TRP A 220 -6.36 -3.46 -6.24
N PHE A 221 -5.77 -3.88 -5.12
CA PHE A 221 -4.45 -4.51 -5.10
C PHE A 221 -4.43 -5.86 -5.81
N ASP A 222 -5.50 -6.64 -5.71
CA ASP A 222 -5.62 -7.94 -6.36
C ASP A 222 -5.67 -7.84 -7.91
N ASN A 223 -5.94 -6.65 -8.47
CA ASN A 223 -5.79 -6.38 -9.90
C ASN A 223 -4.32 -6.32 -10.37
N ASP A 224 -3.36 -6.28 -9.46
CA ASP A 224 -1.94 -6.29 -9.75
C ASP A 224 -1.35 -7.67 -9.44
N ARG A 225 -0.98 -8.43 -10.47
CA ARG A 225 -0.53 -9.82 -10.33
C ARG A 225 0.66 -9.98 -9.37
N ARG A 226 1.50 -8.94 -9.22
CA ARG A 226 2.60 -8.96 -8.26
C ARG A 226 2.12 -9.07 -6.82
N LEU A 227 0.88 -8.65 -6.53
CA LEU A 227 0.29 -8.67 -5.21
C LEU A 227 -0.62 -9.89 -4.93
N CYS A 228 -1.01 -10.68 -5.95
CA CYS A 228 -1.87 -11.86 -5.76
C CYS A 228 -1.23 -12.93 -4.87
N ARG A 229 0.11 -12.99 -4.85
CA ARG A 229 0.91 -13.79 -3.94
C ARG A 229 2.14 -13.01 -3.51
N ASN A 230 2.73 -13.33 -2.35
CA ASN A 230 3.99 -12.72 -1.96
C ASN A 230 5.17 -13.46 -2.59
N TYR A 231 5.89 -12.77 -3.48
CA TYR A 231 7.13 -13.26 -4.09
C TYR A 231 8.37 -12.58 -3.51
N GLU A 232 8.18 -11.57 -2.65
CA GLU A 232 9.28 -10.80 -2.08
C GLU A 232 9.95 -11.57 -0.95
N LEU A 233 11.30 -11.49 -0.90
CA LEU A 233 12.09 -12.12 0.15
C LEU A 233 12.04 -11.33 1.45
N LEU A 234 12.04 -10.00 1.34
CA LEU A 234 12.00 -9.07 2.47
C LEU A 234 10.60 -8.49 2.61
N MET A 235 10.13 -8.30 3.85
CA MET A 235 8.83 -7.71 4.15
C MET A 235 8.74 -6.27 3.66
N GLU A 236 9.81 -5.51 3.80
CA GLU A 236 9.93 -4.15 3.29
C GLU A 236 9.71 -4.06 1.76
N ASN A 237 10.25 -5.02 1.00
CA ASN A 237 9.98 -5.08 -0.44
C ASN A 237 8.50 -5.39 -0.73
N ALA A 238 7.86 -6.23 0.09
CA ALA A 238 6.43 -6.50 -0.03
C ALA A 238 5.60 -5.24 0.27
N GLU A 239 5.98 -4.43 1.26
CA GLU A 239 5.38 -3.12 1.55
C GLU A 239 5.53 -2.16 0.38
N ASN A 240 6.72 -2.06 -0.19
CA ASN A 240 7.00 -1.19 -1.34
C ASN A 240 6.19 -1.60 -2.59
N MET A 241 5.94 -2.90 -2.80
CA MET A 241 5.05 -3.36 -3.88
C MET A 241 3.59 -2.91 -3.66
N VAL A 242 3.11 -2.91 -2.42
CA VAL A 242 1.77 -2.37 -2.09
C VAL A 242 1.73 -0.86 -2.33
N LYS A 243 2.76 -0.11 -1.90
CA LYS A 243 2.87 1.34 -2.16
C LYS A 243 2.86 1.63 -3.66
N LEU A 244 3.61 0.89 -4.46
CA LEU A 244 3.65 1.04 -5.93
C LEU A 244 2.29 0.75 -6.59
N SER A 245 1.55 -0.25 -6.12
CA SER A 245 0.19 -0.51 -6.59
C SER A 245 -0.77 0.64 -6.25
N ALA A 246 -0.68 1.18 -5.03
CA ALA A 246 -1.46 2.35 -4.61
C ALA A 246 -1.08 3.62 -5.42
N ILE A 247 0.21 3.83 -5.69
CA ILE A 247 0.70 4.91 -6.58
C ILE A 247 0.09 4.75 -7.97
N LYS A 248 0.16 3.55 -8.56
CA LYS A 248 -0.42 3.26 -9.89
C LYS A 248 -1.92 3.56 -9.92
N LEU A 249 -2.66 3.16 -8.88
CA LEU A 249 -4.08 3.45 -8.75
C LEU A 249 -4.36 4.95 -8.79
N LEU A 250 -3.58 5.74 -8.04
CA LEU A 250 -3.76 7.20 -7.96
C LEU A 250 -3.28 7.92 -9.21
N LEU A 251 -2.19 7.45 -9.86
CA LEU A 251 -1.73 7.97 -11.15
C LEU A 251 -2.80 7.87 -12.23
N ASN A 252 -3.61 6.81 -12.23
CA ASN A 252 -4.71 6.64 -13.19
C ASN A 252 -5.89 7.59 -12.96
N LYS A 253 -5.86 8.41 -11.89
CA LYS A 253 -6.91 9.39 -11.55
C LYS A 253 -6.50 10.84 -11.89
N ILE A 254 -5.25 11.06 -12.30
CA ILE A 254 -4.71 12.41 -12.61
C ILE A 254 -4.57 12.70 -14.15
#